data_1ea1b3851e18e94c3d2a68c593fb1b38
#
_entry.id   1ea1b3851e18e94c3d2a68c593fb1b38
#
_cell.length_a   1.000
_cell.length_b   1.000
_cell.length_c   1.000
_cell.angle_alpha   90.00
_cell.angle_beta   90.00
_cell.angle_gamma   90.00
#
_symmetry.space_group_name_H-M   'P 1'
#
loop_
_entity.id
_entity.type
_entity.pdbx_description
1 polymer ?
#
loop_
_entity_poly.entity_id
_entity_poly.type
_entity_poly.pdbx_seq_one_letter_code
_entity_poly.pdbx_strand_id
1 'polypeptide(L)'
;MEKQLVLDFLPQAAQSRIQANAGRTFDVINPATGQAVASVADNGEREARAVADAAVEGFNVWKNTTAYERAGLMRRWFNLMMENEGNLARLISLEMGKPVTEARGEVRYAAGFVEWYAEEAKRVYGDSVPASAAHKRIFAIQQPVGPVYGITPWNFPAAMVTRKVAPALAAGCSFVLKPAEQSPLTAIYMAYLWEQAGGPANVYQVLTAADPVPVTKVFIDDMRIRKLTFTGSTEVGKLLYAQSAATMKRISLELGGHAPFLVFGDADIPLAVREVVACKFRNAGQTCVCTNRIYVHESIRDAFSQELVASVAALRVGDPLDEQTQIGPLIDEQGLTKVKKHVADAIDHGAKVLTGGHVRDGLYFDPTVLTDIKPGMLLLNEETFGPVAPVLTFKDDAEAIQMANDTPFGLASYLYTRDIDRAVRVAEALEYGIVGLNDGLPSTPQAPFGGVKNSGIGREGGKWGIEEYLNVKYISLALH
;
A
#
# COMPACT_ATOMS: atom_id res chain seq x y z
N MET A 1 5.38 1.13 34.33
CA MET A 1 6.55 2.04 34.22
C MET A 1 7.43 1.76 33.00
N GLU A 2 7.08 0.79 32.11
CA GLU A 2 7.90 0.39 30.95
C GLU A 2 7.44 0.97 29.61
N LYS A 3 6.21 1.51 29.50
CA LYS A 3 5.69 2.09 28.24
C LYS A 3 6.46 3.34 27.74
N GLN A 4 7.22 4.01 28.58
CA GLN A 4 7.94 5.25 28.27
C GLN A 4 9.30 5.02 27.58
N LEU A 5 9.90 3.85 27.75
CA LEU A 5 11.23 3.52 27.22
C LEU A 5 11.25 3.14 25.73
N VAL A 6 10.14 2.69 25.15
CA VAL A 6 10.11 2.17 23.78
C VAL A 6 10.23 3.26 22.73
N LEU A 7 9.79 4.50 23.02
CA LEU A 7 9.81 5.65 22.09
C LEU A 7 10.89 6.70 22.44
N ASP A 8 11.85 6.38 23.30
CA ASP A 8 12.90 7.30 23.77
C ASP A 8 13.83 7.80 22.66
N PHE A 9 13.88 7.08 21.54
CA PHE A 9 14.63 7.47 20.34
C PHE A 9 13.97 8.60 19.54
N LEU A 10 12.71 8.96 19.83
CA LEU A 10 12.01 10.07 19.19
C LEU A 10 12.18 11.38 19.97
N PRO A 11 12.10 12.54 19.32
CA PRO A 11 12.00 13.84 20.00
C PRO A 11 10.83 13.86 20.98
N GLN A 12 10.99 14.49 22.15
CA GLN A 12 9.96 14.56 23.20
C GLN A 12 8.61 15.10 22.69
N ALA A 13 8.64 16.10 21.81
CA ALA A 13 7.43 16.65 21.20
C ALA A 13 6.68 15.60 20.34
N ALA A 14 7.42 14.74 19.62
CA ALA A 14 6.83 13.65 18.86
C ALA A 14 6.26 12.57 19.79
N GLN A 15 6.97 12.21 20.86
CA GLN A 15 6.47 11.27 21.88
C GLN A 15 5.15 11.77 22.47
N SER A 16 5.08 13.05 22.86
CA SER A 16 3.87 13.66 23.43
C SER A 16 2.69 13.69 22.45
N ARG A 17 2.95 13.71 21.15
CA ARG A 17 1.92 13.65 20.12
C ARG A 17 1.40 12.23 19.89
N ILE A 18 2.28 11.23 20.00
CA ILE A 18 1.92 9.80 19.86
C ILE A 18 1.13 9.35 21.08
N GLN A 19 1.62 9.66 22.28
CA GLN A 19 0.99 9.22 23.51
C GLN A 19 -0.20 10.10 23.86
N ALA A 20 -1.38 9.50 23.91
CA ALA A 20 -2.57 10.21 24.38
C ALA A 20 -2.48 10.42 25.89
N ASN A 21 -2.53 11.68 26.33
CA ASN A 21 -2.45 12.07 27.72
C ASN A 21 -3.83 12.17 28.42
N ALA A 22 -4.93 12.06 27.66
CA ALA A 22 -6.29 12.14 28.18
C ALA A 22 -7.31 11.50 27.21
N GLY A 23 -8.46 11.09 27.73
CA GLY A 23 -9.55 10.49 26.95
C GLY A 23 -9.44 8.97 26.82
N ARG A 24 -10.21 8.40 25.85
CA ARG A 24 -10.12 6.98 25.53
C ARG A 24 -8.84 6.73 24.73
N THR A 25 -8.21 5.58 24.97
CA THR A 25 -7.00 5.15 24.27
C THR A 25 -7.07 3.69 23.91
N PHE A 26 -6.26 3.29 22.92
CA PHE A 26 -5.98 1.88 22.65
C PHE A 26 -4.47 1.66 22.50
N ASP A 27 -4.04 0.45 22.80
CA ASP A 27 -2.63 0.07 22.76
C ASP A 27 -2.23 -0.38 21.34
N VAL A 28 -1.09 0.09 20.87
CA VAL A 28 -0.40 -0.42 19.68
C VAL A 28 0.54 -1.52 20.12
N ILE A 29 0.37 -2.71 19.57
CA ILE A 29 1.09 -3.92 20.01
C ILE A 29 2.23 -4.24 19.06
N ASN A 30 3.40 -4.54 19.63
CA ASN A 30 4.52 -5.10 18.87
C ASN A 30 4.24 -6.57 18.56
N PRO A 31 4.06 -6.96 17.29
CA PRO A 31 3.74 -8.35 16.95
C PRO A 31 4.88 -9.35 17.24
N ALA A 32 6.12 -8.87 17.37
CA ALA A 32 7.27 -9.71 17.70
C ALA A 32 7.27 -10.14 19.18
N THR A 33 6.70 -9.31 20.08
CA THR A 33 6.78 -9.54 21.54
C THR A 33 5.42 -9.66 22.22
N GLY A 34 4.34 -9.27 21.55
CA GLY A 34 3.00 -9.16 22.13
C GLY A 34 2.85 -8.02 23.14
N GLN A 35 3.86 -7.16 23.31
CA GLN A 35 3.83 -6.06 24.27
C GLN A 35 3.36 -4.76 23.63
N ALA A 36 2.74 -3.89 24.44
CA ALA A 36 2.35 -2.57 23.98
C ALA A 36 3.57 -1.67 23.76
N VAL A 37 3.65 -1.06 22.58
CA VAL A 37 4.66 -0.05 22.21
C VAL A 37 4.26 1.32 22.72
N ALA A 38 2.99 1.69 22.51
CA ALA A 38 2.41 2.97 22.87
C ALA A 38 0.90 2.85 23.08
N SER A 39 0.30 3.84 23.73
CA SER A 39 -1.16 4.01 23.79
C SER A 39 -1.51 5.28 23.03
N VAL A 40 -2.36 5.18 21.99
CA VAL A 40 -2.79 6.29 21.15
C VAL A 40 -4.25 6.65 21.43
N ALA A 41 -4.67 7.85 21.01
CA ALA A 41 -6.05 8.29 21.20
C ALA A 41 -7.04 7.39 20.47
N ASP A 42 -8.14 7.03 21.13
CA ASP A 42 -9.29 6.37 20.54
C ASP A 42 -10.39 7.39 20.30
N ASN A 43 -10.37 7.99 19.10
CA ASN A 43 -11.28 9.06 18.71
C ASN A 43 -12.65 8.48 18.28
N GLY A 44 -13.70 9.25 18.55
CA GLY A 44 -15.06 8.93 18.16
C GLY A 44 -15.64 9.92 17.14
N GLU A 45 -16.96 9.88 16.97
CA GLU A 45 -17.67 10.77 16.03
C GLU A 45 -17.48 12.27 16.35
N ARG A 46 -17.39 12.64 17.62
CA ARG A 46 -17.22 14.04 18.01
C ARG A 46 -15.90 14.61 17.50
N GLU A 47 -14.81 13.87 17.72
CA GLU A 47 -13.47 14.22 17.27
C GLU A 47 -13.39 14.19 15.74
N ALA A 48 -14.03 13.19 15.10
CA ALA A 48 -14.11 13.10 13.64
C ALA A 48 -14.80 14.33 13.02
N ARG A 49 -15.88 14.83 13.62
CA ARG A 49 -16.57 16.07 13.17
C ARG A 49 -15.65 17.29 13.29
N ALA A 50 -14.97 17.45 14.41
CA ALA A 50 -14.02 18.54 14.62
C ALA A 50 -12.87 18.51 13.62
N VAL A 51 -12.33 17.32 13.32
CA VAL A 51 -11.27 17.11 12.32
C VAL A 51 -11.80 17.40 10.90
N ALA A 52 -13.05 17.04 10.58
CA ALA A 52 -13.67 17.36 9.30
C ALA A 52 -13.84 18.88 9.12
N ASP A 53 -14.28 19.60 10.15
CA ASP A 53 -14.38 21.06 10.14
C ASP A 53 -13.02 21.72 9.91
N ALA A 54 -12.00 21.30 10.66
CA ALA A 54 -10.63 21.78 10.49
C ALA A 54 -10.07 21.49 9.09
N ALA A 55 -10.38 20.32 8.50
CA ALA A 55 -9.95 19.98 7.15
C ALA A 55 -10.60 20.89 6.08
N VAL A 56 -11.86 21.29 6.27
CA VAL A 56 -12.54 22.25 5.38
C VAL A 56 -11.89 23.64 5.49
N GLU A 57 -11.56 24.09 6.70
CA GLU A 57 -10.83 25.36 6.92
C GLU A 57 -9.44 25.29 6.28
N GLY A 58 -8.70 24.21 6.52
CA GLY A 58 -7.38 23.97 5.92
C GLY A 58 -7.42 23.98 4.40
N PHE A 59 -8.43 23.36 3.79
CA PHE A 59 -8.63 23.39 2.35
C PHE A 59 -8.84 24.80 1.81
N ASN A 60 -9.64 25.62 2.50
CA ASN A 60 -9.92 27.00 2.07
C ASN A 60 -8.67 27.88 2.03
N VAL A 61 -7.69 27.60 2.87
CA VAL A 61 -6.37 28.26 2.84
C VAL A 61 -5.48 27.61 1.77
N TRP A 62 -5.35 26.29 1.80
CA TRP A 62 -4.37 25.54 1.01
C TRP A 62 -4.62 25.61 -0.50
N LYS A 63 -5.86 25.56 -0.94
CA LYS A 63 -6.24 25.69 -2.37
C LYS A 63 -5.79 27.00 -3.02
N ASN A 64 -5.52 28.03 -2.23
CA ASN A 64 -5.09 29.36 -2.70
C ASN A 64 -3.56 29.53 -2.70
N THR A 65 -2.79 28.53 -2.21
CA THR A 65 -1.34 28.52 -2.30
C THR A 65 -0.90 28.22 -3.73
N THR A 66 0.25 28.75 -4.11
CA THR A 66 0.84 28.45 -5.41
C THR A 66 1.42 27.02 -5.42
N ALA A 67 1.55 26.44 -6.61
CA ALA A 67 2.21 25.14 -6.77
C ALA A 67 3.66 25.16 -6.26
N TYR A 68 4.34 26.30 -6.34
CA TYR A 68 5.73 26.46 -5.87
C TYR A 68 5.83 26.47 -4.34
N GLU A 69 4.87 27.11 -3.65
CA GLU A 69 4.80 27.07 -2.19
C GLU A 69 4.53 25.66 -1.69
N ARG A 70 3.58 24.94 -2.31
CA ARG A 70 3.29 23.53 -1.98
C ARG A 70 4.52 22.64 -2.21
N ALA A 71 5.15 22.75 -3.38
CA ALA A 71 6.37 22.02 -3.72
C ALA A 71 7.51 22.28 -2.73
N GLY A 72 7.70 23.56 -2.32
CA GLY A 72 8.73 23.92 -1.35
C GLY A 72 8.51 23.30 0.04
N LEU A 73 7.25 23.29 0.52
CA LEU A 73 6.87 22.62 1.78
C LEU A 73 7.06 21.10 1.70
N MET A 74 6.61 20.48 0.62
CA MET A 74 6.76 19.04 0.41
C MET A 74 8.24 18.64 0.30
N ARG A 75 9.09 19.45 -0.34
CA ARG A 75 10.54 19.20 -0.40
C ARG A 75 11.18 19.22 1.01
N ARG A 76 10.79 20.16 1.89
CA ARG A 76 11.25 20.17 3.28
C ARG A 76 10.76 18.94 4.05
N TRP A 77 9.49 18.53 3.83
CA TRP A 77 8.96 17.31 4.44
C TRP A 77 9.73 16.05 3.99
N PHE A 78 10.03 15.92 2.71
CA PHE A 78 10.91 14.88 2.17
C PHE A 78 12.27 14.85 2.90
N ASN A 79 12.93 16.00 3.01
CA ASN A 79 14.24 16.09 3.68
C ASN A 79 14.13 15.61 5.15
N LEU A 80 13.11 16.07 5.88
CA LEU A 80 12.91 15.65 7.27
C LEU A 80 12.61 14.16 7.39
N MET A 81 11.87 13.56 6.45
CA MET A 81 11.66 12.11 6.43
C MET A 81 12.98 11.37 6.23
N MET A 82 13.84 11.82 5.33
CA MET A 82 15.15 11.21 5.07
C MET A 82 16.13 11.40 6.25
N GLU A 83 16.15 12.56 6.88
CA GLU A 83 16.92 12.82 8.10
C GLU A 83 16.46 11.94 9.28
N ASN A 84 15.19 11.53 9.29
CA ASN A 84 14.58 10.67 10.31
C ASN A 84 14.35 9.23 9.83
N GLU A 85 15.03 8.77 8.77
CA GLU A 85 14.88 7.43 8.21
C GLU A 85 15.00 6.34 9.29
N GLY A 86 16.02 6.43 10.15
CA GLY A 86 16.26 5.44 11.21
C GLY A 86 15.12 5.38 12.23
N ASN A 87 14.57 6.52 12.62
CA ASN A 87 13.46 6.60 13.56
C ASN A 87 12.16 6.04 12.95
N LEU A 88 11.86 6.42 11.71
CA LEU A 88 10.71 5.90 10.96
C LEU A 88 10.81 4.38 10.76
N ALA A 89 11.97 3.88 10.35
CA ALA A 89 12.18 2.44 10.16
C ALA A 89 12.00 1.66 11.46
N ARG A 90 12.54 2.17 12.58
CA ARG A 90 12.35 1.55 13.90
C ARG A 90 10.88 1.54 14.34
N LEU A 91 10.13 2.65 14.10
CA LEU A 91 8.68 2.68 14.36
C LEU A 91 7.94 1.61 13.56
N ILE A 92 8.22 1.51 12.26
CA ILE A 92 7.62 0.50 11.37
C ILE A 92 7.88 -0.91 11.93
N SER A 93 9.14 -1.21 12.30
CA SER A 93 9.47 -2.53 12.84
C SER A 93 8.77 -2.81 14.16
N LEU A 94 8.63 -1.81 15.04
CA LEU A 94 7.99 -1.95 16.34
C LEU A 94 6.47 -2.15 16.23
N GLU A 95 5.78 -1.42 15.35
CA GLU A 95 4.32 -1.47 15.30
C GLU A 95 3.77 -2.56 14.37
N MET A 96 4.56 -3.05 13.38
CA MET A 96 4.05 -4.04 12.43
C MET A 96 4.97 -5.25 12.17
N GLY A 97 6.15 -5.29 12.79
CA GLY A 97 7.02 -6.47 12.73
C GLY A 97 7.87 -6.62 11.46
N LYS A 98 7.92 -5.63 10.59
CA LYS A 98 8.77 -5.65 9.40
C LYS A 98 10.26 -5.61 9.78
N PRO A 99 11.14 -6.43 9.18
CA PRO A 99 12.58 -6.32 9.38
C PRO A 99 13.07 -4.89 9.14
N VAL A 100 13.93 -4.38 10.04
CA VAL A 100 14.38 -2.97 10.02
C VAL A 100 15.09 -2.58 8.72
N THR A 101 15.76 -3.52 8.07
CA THR A 101 16.39 -3.33 6.75
C THR A 101 15.36 -3.08 5.66
N GLU A 102 14.24 -3.84 5.66
CA GLU A 102 13.11 -3.60 4.75
C GLU A 102 12.36 -2.32 5.11
N ALA A 103 12.21 -2.01 6.41
CA ALA A 103 11.57 -0.79 6.88
C ALA A 103 12.32 0.47 6.42
N ARG A 104 13.66 0.48 6.41
CA ARG A 104 14.46 1.57 5.80
C ARG A 104 14.16 1.70 4.30
N GLY A 105 14.07 0.59 3.59
CA GLY A 105 13.66 0.58 2.17
C GLY A 105 12.28 1.18 1.97
N GLU A 106 11.33 0.87 2.84
CA GLU A 106 9.98 1.44 2.81
C GLU A 106 10.00 2.96 3.06
N VAL A 107 10.78 3.46 4.02
CA VAL A 107 10.88 4.92 4.28
C VAL A 107 11.40 5.65 3.06
N ARG A 108 12.45 5.14 2.41
CA ARG A 108 12.97 5.73 1.16
C ARG A 108 11.93 5.72 0.05
N TYR A 109 11.23 4.61 -0.12
CA TYR A 109 10.14 4.49 -1.09
C TYR A 109 9.00 5.47 -0.80
N ALA A 110 8.60 5.59 0.47
CA ALA A 110 7.58 6.54 0.92
C ALA A 110 7.99 7.99 0.68
N ALA A 111 9.23 8.36 1.03
CA ALA A 111 9.78 9.69 0.79
C ALA A 111 9.86 10.01 -0.71
N GLY A 112 10.16 9.02 -1.55
CA GLY A 112 10.16 9.16 -3.00
C GLY A 112 8.82 9.63 -3.59
N PHE A 113 7.68 9.25 -3.01
CA PHE A 113 6.37 9.81 -3.42
C PHE A 113 6.25 11.29 -3.04
N VAL A 114 6.75 11.70 -1.89
CA VAL A 114 6.72 13.11 -1.48
C VAL A 114 7.58 13.94 -2.43
N GLU A 115 8.78 13.47 -2.76
CA GLU A 115 9.66 14.11 -3.74
C GLU A 115 9.01 14.20 -5.12
N TRP A 116 8.50 13.06 -5.64
CA TRP A 116 7.85 13.00 -6.95
C TRP A 116 6.70 14.01 -7.05
N TYR A 117 5.80 14.04 -6.08
CA TYR A 117 4.65 14.93 -6.11
C TYR A 117 4.96 16.39 -5.78
N ALA A 118 6.07 16.68 -5.09
CA ALA A 118 6.59 18.04 -5.00
C ALA A 118 6.92 18.62 -6.39
N GLU A 119 7.44 17.78 -7.29
CA GLU A 119 7.72 18.17 -8.67
C GLU A 119 6.46 18.16 -9.55
N GLU A 120 5.58 17.16 -9.40
CA GLU A 120 4.32 17.07 -10.13
C GLU A 120 3.35 18.21 -9.80
N ALA A 121 3.38 18.78 -8.59
CA ALA A 121 2.59 19.95 -8.22
C ALA A 121 2.73 21.10 -9.24
N LYS A 122 3.92 21.27 -9.80
CA LYS A 122 4.25 22.33 -10.76
C LYS A 122 3.87 21.99 -12.20
N ARG A 123 3.40 20.74 -12.46
CA ARG A 123 3.00 20.24 -13.78
C ARG A 123 1.48 20.08 -13.95
N VAL A 124 0.71 20.59 -13.00
CA VAL A 124 -0.76 20.65 -13.09
C VAL A 124 -1.14 21.77 -14.06
N TYR A 125 -1.01 21.45 -15.38
CA TYR A 125 -1.30 22.40 -16.46
C TYR A 125 -2.78 22.40 -16.81
N GLY A 126 -3.24 23.49 -17.41
CA GLY A 126 -4.50 23.57 -18.12
C GLY A 126 -4.27 23.63 -19.63
N ASP A 127 -5.37 23.61 -20.39
CA ASP A 127 -5.36 23.62 -21.84
C ASP A 127 -5.99 24.92 -22.37
N SER A 128 -5.44 25.46 -23.47
CA SER A 128 -6.09 26.42 -24.34
C SER A 128 -6.62 25.68 -25.56
N VAL A 129 -7.94 25.63 -25.71
CA VAL A 129 -8.61 24.86 -26.76
C VAL A 129 -9.09 25.78 -27.88
N PRO A 130 -8.86 25.48 -29.17
CA PRO A 130 -9.39 26.26 -30.28
C PRO A 130 -10.92 26.37 -30.24
N ALA A 131 -11.44 27.58 -30.28
CA ALA A 131 -12.88 27.83 -30.28
C ALA A 131 -13.47 27.75 -31.69
N SER A 132 -14.72 27.30 -31.83
CA SER A 132 -15.47 27.24 -33.10
C SER A 132 -15.96 28.60 -33.60
N ALA A 133 -15.83 29.67 -32.79
CA ALA A 133 -16.26 31.03 -33.11
C ALA A 133 -15.13 32.04 -32.79
N ALA A 134 -14.90 32.98 -33.72
CA ALA A 134 -13.78 33.92 -33.63
C ALA A 134 -13.81 34.82 -32.39
N HIS A 135 -14.99 35.10 -31.84
CA HIS A 135 -15.20 35.91 -30.66
C HIS A 135 -15.09 35.11 -29.34
N LYS A 136 -14.77 33.81 -29.37
CA LYS A 136 -14.64 32.98 -28.16
C LYS A 136 -13.20 32.58 -27.87
N ARG A 137 -12.92 32.40 -26.58
CA ARG A 137 -11.70 31.75 -26.07
C ARG A 137 -12.12 30.65 -25.10
N ILE A 138 -11.45 29.51 -25.19
CA ILE A 138 -11.76 28.32 -24.39
C ILE A 138 -10.53 27.92 -23.59
N PHE A 139 -10.74 27.75 -22.31
CA PHE A 139 -9.72 27.27 -21.36
C PHE A 139 -10.26 26.09 -20.59
N ALA A 140 -9.43 25.08 -20.35
CA ALA A 140 -9.64 24.03 -19.36
C ALA A 140 -8.59 24.20 -18.26
N ILE A 141 -9.03 24.36 -17.02
CA ILE A 141 -8.12 24.48 -15.86
C ILE A 141 -8.31 23.32 -14.91
N GLN A 142 -7.23 22.97 -14.20
CA GLN A 142 -7.26 21.94 -13.15
C GLN A 142 -7.44 22.62 -11.80
N GLN A 143 -8.36 22.08 -10.98
CA GLN A 143 -8.62 22.56 -9.62
C GLN A 143 -8.67 21.40 -8.64
N PRO A 144 -8.23 21.57 -7.35
CA PRO A 144 -8.32 20.51 -6.35
C PRO A 144 -9.78 20.08 -6.13
N VAL A 145 -9.99 18.79 -5.91
CA VAL A 145 -11.33 18.21 -5.70
C VAL A 145 -11.98 18.70 -4.41
N GLY A 146 -11.20 19.00 -3.36
CA GLY A 146 -11.66 19.43 -2.05
C GLY A 146 -10.96 18.71 -0.90
N PRO A 147 -11.53 18.74 0.31
CA PRO A 147 -11.07 17.94 1.43
C PRO A 147 -11.18 16.44 1.13
N VAL A 148 -10.15 15.67 1.52
CA VAL A 148 -10.01 14.25 1.27
C VAL A 148 -10.02 13.48 2.58
N TYR A 149 -10.72 12.37 2.62
CA TYR A 149 -10.60 11.35 3.66
C TYR A 149 -9.88 10.13 3.12
N GLY A 150 -8.81 9.72 3.78
CA GLY A 150 -7.99 8.57 3.40
C GLY A 150 -7.90 7.53 4.49
N ILE A 151 -7.94 6.26 4.11
CA ILE A 151 -7.79 5.11 5.00
C ILE A 151 -6.65 4.25 4.47
N THR A 152 -5.68 3.90 5.33
CA THR A 152 -4.52 3.10 4.96
C THR A 152 -4.41 1.83 5.78
N PRO A 153 -3.91 0.73 5.19
CA PRO A 153 -3.66 -0.52 5.89
C PRO A 153 -2.37 -0.46 6.72
N TRP A 154 -2.14 -1.52 7.46
CA TRP A 154 -1.03 -1.66 8.40
C TRP A 154 0.29 -2.13 7.77
N ASN A 155 0.28 -2.73 6.58
CA ASN A 155 1.42 -3.49 6.04
C ASN A 155 2.57 -2.64 5.48
N PHE A 156 2.30 -1.40 5.06
CA PHE A 156 3.30 -0.41 4.66
C PHE A 156 2.92 0.96 5.23
N PRO A 157 3.10 1.17 6.55
CA PRO A 157 2.55 2.32 7.27
C PRO A 157 3.14 3.67 6.86
N ALA A 158 4.28 3.71 6.19
CA ALA A 158 4.82 4.94 5.60
C ALA A 158 4.40 5.10 4.14
N ALA A 159 4.58 4.07 3.31
CA ALA A 159 4.38 4.18 1.87
C ALA A 159 2.90 4.34 1.50
N MET A 160 1.97 3.62 2.16
CA MET A 160 0.54 3.75 1.89
C MET A 160 0.00 5.13 2.27
N VAL A 161 0.64 5.79 3.23
CA VAL A 161 0.33 7.17 3.62
C VAL A 161 0.77 8.15 2.53
N THR A 162 2.05 8.14 2.16
CA THR A 162 2.59 9.13 1.21
C THR A 162 2.00 9.01 -0.19
N ARG A 163 1.67 7.80 -0.64
CA ARG A 163 1.02 7.56 -1.93
C ARG A 163 -0.33 8.27 -2.08
N LYS A 164 -1.01 8.55 -0.95
CA LYS A 164 -2.31 9.24 -0.90
C LYS A 164 -2.17 10.69 -0.49
N VAL A 165 -1.41 10.97 0.56
CA VAL A 165 -1.26 12.31 1.12
C VAL A 165 -0.46 13.21 0.17
N ALA A 166 0.66 12.74 -0.37
CA ALA A 166 1.51 13.59 -1.19
C ALA A 166 0.81 14.12 -2.47
N PRO A 167 0.11 13.31 -3.29
CA PRO A 167 -0.61 13.84 -4.45
C PRO A 167 -1.77 14.75 -4.06
N ALA A 168 -2.46 14.48 -2.94
CA ALA A 168 -3.52 15.36 -2.44
C ALA A 168 -3.00 16.76 -2.07
N LEU A 169 -1.90 16.81 -1.31
CA LEU A 169 -1.26 18.08 -0.94
C LEU A 169 -0.72 18.81 -2.17
N ALA A 170 -0.09 18.10 -3.09
CA ALA A 170 0.41 18.64 -4.36
C ALA A 170 -0.71 19.28 -5.19
N ALA A 171 -1.88 18.64 -5.27
CA ALA A 171 -3.05 19.15 -5.97
C ALA A 171 -3.68 20.38 -5.29
N GLY A 172 -3.43 20.61 -4.01
CA GLY A 172 -4.04 21.69 -3.21
C GLY A 172 -5.25 21.25 -2.37
N CYS A 173 -5.41 19.94 -2.14
CA CYS A 173 -6.40 19.36 -1.23
C CYS A 173 -5.90 19.38 0.21
N SER A 174 -6.82 19.48 1.19
CA SER A 174 -6.54 19.04 2.56
C SER A 174 -6.78 17.53 2.69
N PHE A 175 -6.17 16.90 3.70
CA PHE A 175 -6.21 15.45 3.87
C PHE A 175 -6.40 15.05 5.34
N VAL A 176 -7.40 14.25 5.60
CA VAL A 176 -7.56 13.55 6.88
C VAL A 176 -7.22 12.07 6.67
N LEU A 177 -6.24 11.57 7.39
CA LEU A 177 -5.79 10.20 7.35
C LEU A 177 -6.31 9.42 8.55
N LYS A 178 -6.99 8.31 8.32
CA LYS A 178 -7.22 7.27 9.31
C LYS A 178 -6.28 6.10 9.01
N PRO A 179 -5.15 5.95 9.75
CA PRO A 179 -4.29 4.80 9.62
C PRO A 179 -4.93 3.55 10.23
N ALA A 180 -4.42 2.36 9.90
CA ALA A 180 -4.82 1.13 10.56
C ALA A 180 -4.54 1.18 12.06
N GLU A 181 -5.35 0.48 12.83
CA GLU A 181 -5.28 0.41 14.29
C GLU A 181 -3.97 -0.24 14.75
N GLN A 182 -3.47 -1.19 13.97
CA GLN A 182 -2.23 -1.92 14.26
C GLN A 182 -0.98 -1.04 14.10
N SER A 183 -0.97 -0.08 13.16
CA SER A 183 0.24 0.67 12.82
C SER A 183 0.02 2.18 12.63
N PRO A 184 -0.47 2.90 13.64
CA PRO A 184 -0.72 4.34 13.54
C PRO A 184 0.50 5.23 13.85
N LEU A 185 1.55 4.69 14.50
CA LEU A 185 2.64 5.48 15.07
C LEU A 185 3.47 6.17 13.99
N THR A 186 3.78 5.44 12.90
CA THR A 186 4.49 5.98 11.74
C THR A 186 3.72 7.13 11.10
N ALA A 187 2.40 6.98 10.92
CA ALA A 187 1.56 8.03 10.34
C ALA A 187 1.52 9.30 11.22
N ILE A 188 1.42 9.15 12.53
CA ILE A 188 1.45 10.26 13.50
C ILE A 188 2.80 10.97 13.43
N TYR A 189 3.91 10.22 13.38
CA TYR A 189 5.24 10.80 13.31
C TYR A 189 5.48 11.52 11.97
N MET A 190 4.98 11.00 10.87
CA MET A 190 5.04 11.67 9.57
C MET A 190 4.24 12.98 9.54
N ALA A 191 3.08 13.04 10.20
CA ALA A 191 2.33 14.28 10.36
C ALA A 191 3.07 15.29 11.25
N TYR A 192 3.74 14.83 12.30
CA TYR A 192 4.65 15.69 13.07
C TYR A 192 5.77 16.28 12.19
N LEU A 193 6.41 15.47 11.37
CA LEU A 193 7.46 15.94 10.44
C LEU A 193 6.91 16.93 9.39
N TRP A 194 5.66 16.75 8.94
CA TRP A 194 4.98 17.72 8.07
C TRP A 194 4.87 19.11 8.74
N GLU A 195 4.47 19.17 10.00
CA GLU A 195 4.38 20.43 10.73
C GLU A 195 5.77 21.04 10.99
N GLN A 196 6.79 20.22 11.27
CA GLN A 196 8.18 20.66 11.37
C GLN A 196 8.71 21.24 10.04
N ALA A 197 8.21 20.76 8.90
CA ALA A 197 8.49 21.34 7.58
C ALA A 197 7.81 22.72 7.38
N GLY A 198 6.94 23.15 8.30
CA GLY A 198 6.13 24.36 8.20
C GLY A 198 4.77 24.13 7.53
N GLY A 199 4.36 22.90 7.36
CA GLY A 199 3.06 22.54 6.81
C GLY A 199 1.93 22.83 7.82
N PRO A 200 0.78 23.41 7.38
CA PRO A 200 -0.34 23.68 8.29
C PRO A 200 -0.95 22.39 8.84
N ALA A 201 -1.18 22.33 10.16
CA ALA A 201 -1.71 21.15 10.84
C ALA A 201 -3.12 20.75 10.34
N ASN A 202 -3.97 21.72 9.98
CA ASN A 202 -5.32 21.47 9.48
C ASN A 202 -5.38 21.08 7.99
N VAL A 203 -4.24 21.07 7.30
CA VAL A 203 -4.13 20.62 5.91
C VAL A 203 -3.80 19.12 5.82
N TYR A 204 -3.00 18.60 6.75
CA TYR A 204 -2.76 17.16 6.89
C TYR A 204 -2.95 16.74 8.35
N GLN A 205 -3.99 15.94 8.59
CA GLN A 205 -4.38 15.50 9.92
C GLN A 205 -4.39 13.96 9.98
N VAL A 206 -4.03 13.41 11.14
CA VAL A 206 -4.14 11.98 11.44
C VAL A 206 -5.17 11.76 12.53
N LEU A 207 -6.14 10.90 12.30
CA LEU A 207 -7.20 10.54 13.22
C LEU A 207 -7.15 9.04 13.50
N THR A 208 -6.76 8.66 14.71
CA THR A 208 -6.71 7.27 15.19
C THR A 208 -8.04 6.87 15.81
N ALA A 209 -8.48 5.63 15.61
CA ALA A 209 -9.68 5.07 16.23
C ALA A 209 -9.54 3.54 16.28
N ALA A 210 -9.92 2.94 17.41
CA ALA A 210 -9.98 1.49 17.56
C ALA A 210 -11.15 0.89 16.76
N ASP A 211 -12.33 1.58 16.76
CA ASP A 211 -13.45 1.24 15.88
C ASP A 211 -13.53 2.23 14.70
N PRO A 212 -13.20 1.77 13.47
CA PRO A 212 -13.20 2.63 12.30
C PRO A 212 -14.60 3.04 11.80
N VAL A 213 -15.65 2.27 12.15
CA VAL A 213 -16.97 2.40 11.53
C VAL A 213 -17.65 3.74 11.84
N PRO A 214 -17.84 4.15 13.11
CA PRO A 214 -18.51 5.42 13.44
C PRO A 214 -17.73 6.64 12.94
N VAL A 215 -16.40 6.58 13.02
CA VAL A 215 -15.51 7.66 12.55
C VAL A 215 -15.60 7.82 11.03
N THR A 216 -15.50 6.71 10.29
CA THR A 216 -15.58 6.72 8.82
C THR A 216 -16.93 7.22 8.32
N LYS A 217 -18.02 6.86 9.02
CA LYS A 217 -19.38 7.31 8.69
C LYS A 217 -19.50 8.84 8.70
N VAL A 218 -18.87 9.54 9.65
CA VAL A 218 -18.84 11.01 9.68
C VAL A 218 -18.29 11.58 8.37
N PHE A 219 -17.17 11.08 7.88
CA PHE A 219 -16.55 11.57 6.65
C PHE A 219 -17.30 11.17 5.39
N ILE A 220 -17.95 9.99 5.38
CA ILE A 220 -18.76 9.56 4.24
C ILE A 220 -20.03 10.40 4.12
N ASP A 221 -20.69 10.69 5.23
CA ASP A 221 -21.96 11.44 5.24
C ASP A 221 -21.74 12.97 5.01
N ASP A 222 -20.57 13.51 5.35
CA ASP A 222 -20.28 14.93 5.18
C ASP A 222 -20.03 15.30 3.70
N MET A 223 -20.95 16.05 3.11
CA MET A 223 -20.88 16.50 1.71
C MET A 223 -19.70 17.45 1.43
N ARG A 224 -19.09 18.05 2.45
CA ARG A 224 -17.91 18.94 2.32
C ARG A 224 -16.64 18.14 2.04
N ILE A 225 -16.60 16.86 2.48
CA ILE A 225 -15.53 15.91 2.16
C ILE A 225 -15.80 15.36 0.76
N ARG A 226 -14.94 15.66 -0.20
CA ARG A 226 -15.20 15.45 -1.62
C ARG A 226 -14.64 14.15 -2.18
N LYS A 227 -13.65 13.59 -1.51
CA LYS A 227 -12.99 12.36 -1.98
C LYS A 227 -12.78 11.40 -0.82
N LEU A 228 -12.99 10.11 -1.11
CA LEU A 228 -12.53 8.99 -0.30
C LEU A 228 -11.42 8.25 -1.06
N THR A 229 -10.31 7.97 -0.39
CA THR A 229 -9.26 7.08 -0.88
C THR A 229 -8.98 5.99 0.14
N PHE A 230 -9.01 4.73 -0.29
CA PHE A 230 -8.89 3.57 0.57
C PHE A 230 -7.89 2.56 0.01
N THR A 231 -7.04 2.03 0.88
CA THR A 231 -6.28 0.79 0.61
C THR A 231 -6.59 -0.21 1.72
N GLY A 232 -6.95 -1.43 1.35
CA GLY A 232 -7.28 -2.50 2.28
C GLY A 232 -7.96 -3.69 1.61
N SER A 233 -8.79 -4.44 2.36
CA SER A 233 -9.46 -5.62 1.81
C SER A 233 -10.51 -5.26 0.75
N THR A 234 -10.69 -6.16 -0.21
CA THR A 234 -11.70 -6.00 -1.29
C THR A 234 -13.13 -5.90 -0.72
N GLU A 235 -13.42 -6.62 0.35
CA GLU A 235 -14.72 -6.60 1.01
C GLU A 235 -15.05 -5.22 1.58
N VAL A 236 -14.14 -4.65 2.36
CA VAL A 236 -14.30 -3.30 2.92
C VAL A 236 -14.34 -2.24 1.81
N GLY A 237 -13.51 -2.39 0.77
CA GLY A 237 -13.52 -1.47 -0.38
C GLY A 237 -14.89 -1.42 -1.08
N LYS A 238 -15.52 -2.57 -1.32
CA LYS A 238 -16.87 -2.66 -1.89
C LYS A 238 -17.93 -1.99 -1.00
N LEU A 239 -17.83 -2.17 0.33
CA LEU A 239 -18.72 -1.53 1.29
C LEU A 239 -18.59 -0.01 1.25
N LEU A 240 -17.36 0.51 1.30
CA LEU A 240 -17.08 1.94 1.25
C LEU A 240 -17.51 2.57 -0.09
N TYR A 241 -17.33 1.83 -1.20
CA TYR A 241 -17.81 2.26 -2.50
C TYR A 241 -19.32 2.46 -2.54
N ALA A 242 -20.06 1.47 -2.05
CA ALA A 242 -21.52 1.53 -1.97
C ALA A 242 -22.01 2.69 -1.08
N GLN A 243 -21.39 2.89 0.08
CA GLN A 243 -21.75 3.99 1.00
C GLN A 243 -21.43 5.39 0.42
N SER A 244 -20.35 5.51 -0.34
CA SER A 244 -19.93 6.78 -0.96
C SER A 244 -20.88 7.28 -2.05
N ALA A 245 -21.71 6.42 -2.61
CA ALA A 245 -22.66 6.77 -3.67
C ALA A 245 -23.68 7.82 -3.21
N ALA A 246 -24.11 7.78 -1.95
CA ALA A 246 -25.10 8.73 -1.40
C ALA A 246 -24.65 10.20 -1.46
N THR A 247 -23.36 10.46 -1.40
CA THR A 247 -22.80 11.81 -1.41
C THR A 247 -21.94 12.09 -2.67
N MET A 248 -21.98 11.20 -3.66
CA MET A 248 -21.25 11.33 -4.93
C MET A 248 -19.77 11.68 -4.73
N LYS A 249 -19.12 11.08 -3.73
CA LYS A 249 -17.69 11.28 -3.50
C LYS A 249 -16.87 10.73 -4.67
N ARG A 250 -15.83 11.45 -5.06
CA ARG A 250 -14.79 10.86 -5.89
C ARG A 250 -14.10 9.76 -5.08
N ILE A 251 -13.87 8.60 -5.68
CA ILE A 251 -13.32 7.45 -4.97
C ILE A 251 -12.10 6.89 -5.67
N SER A 252 -11.09 6.48 -4.91
CA SER A 252 -9.98 5.65 -5.35
C SER A 252 -9.83 4.49 -4.38
N LEU A 253 -9.72 3.28 -4.91
CA LEU A 253 -9.66 2.04 -4.15
C LEU A 253 -8.46 1.22 -4.61
N GLU A 254 -7.58 0.87 -3.68
CA GLU A 254 -6.51 -0.09 -3.85
C GLU A 254 -6.81 -1.28 -2.96
N LEU A 255 -7.14 -2.42 -3.56
CA LEU A 255 -7.72 -3.56 -2.87
C LEU A 255 -6.82 -4.79 -2.93
N GLY A 256 -7.31 -5.94 -2.49
CA GLY A 256 -6.59 -7.19 -2.48
C GLY A 256 -6.10 -7.62 -3.86
N GLY A 257 -5.08 -8.44 -3.87
CA GLY A 257 -4.49 -9.02 -5.06
C GLY A 257 -4.28 -10.52 -4.92
N HIS A 258 -4.07 -11.20 -6.05
CA HIS A 258 -3.76 -12.62 -6.09
C HIS A 258 -2.78 -12.91 -7.24
N ALA A 259 -1.61 -12.27 -7.16
CA ALA A 259 -0.67 -12.17 -8.26
C ALA A 259 -0.15 -13.54 -8.75
N PRO A 260 -0.24 -13.83 -10.06
CA PRO A 260 0.47 -14.93 -10.69
C PRO A 260 1.93 -14.54 -10.95
N PHE A 261 2.82 -15.53 -10.88
CA PHE A 261 4.22 -15.42 -11.25
C PHE A 261 4.55 -16.53 -12.26
N LEU A 262 4.68 -16.17 -13.53
CA LEU A 262 4.86 -17.10 -14.63
C LEU A 262 6.34 -17.27 -14.96
N VAL A 263 6.86 -18.50 -14.89
CA VAL A 263 8.26 -18.83 -15.24
C VAL A 263 8.24 -19.76 -16.46
N PHE A 264 8.57 -19.21 -17.62
CA PHE A 264 8.59 -19.96 -18.88
C PHE A 264 9.83 -20.84 -19.00
N GLY A 265 9.78 -21.85 -19.88
CA GLY A 265 10.84 -22.87 -20.01
C GLY A 265 12.21 -22.36 -20.44
N ASP A 266 12.27 -21.14 -21.03
CA ASP A 266 13.49 -20.44 -21.44
C ASP A 266 14.00 -19.42 -20.41
N ALA A 267 13.31 -19.27 -19.26
CA ALA A 267 13.66 -18.29 -18.23
C ALA A 267 15.04 -18.58 -17.60
N ASP A 268 15.66 -17.54 -17.07
CA ASP A 268 16.81 -17.65 -16.20
C ASP A 268 16.36 -18.10 -14.81
N ILE A 269 16.55 -19.38 -14.48
CA ILE A 269 16.06 -19.97 -13.23
C ILE A 269 16.65 -19.24 -12.00
N PRO A 270 17.96 -19.01 -11.87
CA PRO A 270 18.52 -18.27 -10.75
C PRO A 270 17.92 -16.86 -10.59
N LEU A 271 17.71 -16.15 -11.69
CA LEU A 271 17.05 -14.84 -11.67
C LEU A 271 15.60 -14.98 -11.18
N ALA A 272 14.81 -15.88 -11.77
CA ALA A 272 13.41 -16.07 -11.42
C ALA A 272 13.23 -16.47 -9.95
N VAL A 273 14.07 -17.35 -9.41
CA VAL A 273 14.05 -17.77 -8.01
C VAL A 273 14.38 -16.59 -7.08
N ARG A 274 15.43 -15.84 -7.37
CA ARG A 274 15.78 -14.63 -6.58
C ARG A 274 14.60 -13.65 -6.52
N GLU A 275 13.97 -13.42 -7.66
CA GLU A 275 12.87 -12.46 -7.77
C GLU A 275 11.56 -13.00 -7.13
N VAL A 276 11.30 -14.32 -7.20
CA VAL A 276 10.20 -14.94 -6.42
C VAL A 276 10.43 -14.73 -4.93
N VAL A 277 11.64 -14.98 -4.43
CA VAL A 277 11.96 -14.81 -3.01
C VAL A 277 11.77 -13.36 -2.59
N ALA A 278 12.28 -12.41 -3.35
CA ALA A 278 12.13 -10.98 -3.08
C ALA A 278 10.65 -10.52 -3.14
N CYS A 279 9.87 -10.99 -4.09
CA CYS A 279 8.46 -10.66 -4.25
C CYS A 279 7.60 -11.33 -3.17
N LYS A 280 7.79 -12.65 -2.94
CA LYS A 280 6.91 -13.46 -2.08
C LYS A 280 7.17 -13.27 -0.60
N PHE A 281 8.43 -13.19 -0.19
CA PHE A 281 8.78 -13.24 1.23
C PHE A 281 9.04 -11.88 1.86
N ARG A 282 9.08 -10.80 1.07
CA ARG A 282 9.09 -9.43 1.59
C ARG A 282 7.93 -9.21 2.55
N ASN A 283 8.21 -8.59 3.70
CA ASN A 283 7.23 -8.34 4.76
C ASN A 283 6.47 -9.62 5.18
N ALA A 284 7.16 -10.77 5.22
CA ALA A 284 6.57 -12.08 5.48
C ALA A 284 5.37 -12.43 4.55
N GLY A 285 5.39 -11.97 3.30
CA GLY A 285 4.30 -12.18 2.34
C GLY A 285 3.06 -11.31 2.55
N GLN A 286 3.11 -10.35 3.46
CA GLN A 286 2.00 -9.45 3.81
C GLN A 286 1.96 -8.22 2.89
N THR A 287 1.85 -8.47 1.58
CA THR A 287 1.95 -7.46 0.52
C THR A 287 0.88 -7.72 -0.55
N CYS A 288 0.12 -6.70 -0.94
CA CYS A 288 -0.97 -6.81 -1.92
C CYS A 288 -0.48 -7.19 -3.35
N VAL A 289 0.78 -6.87 -3.68
CA VAL A 289 1.43 -7.26 -4.96
C VAL A 289 2.24 -8.54 -4.83
N CYS A 290 2.25 -9.19 -3.66
CA CYS A 290 2.96 -10.42 -3.40
C CYS A 290 2.44 -11.55 -4.31
N THR A 291 3.34 -12.34 -4.90
CA THR A 291 2.92 -13.50 -5.66
C THR A 291 2.24 -14.53 -4.76
N ASN A 292 1.04 -14.95 -5.14
CA ASN A 292 0.26 -15.98 -4.44
C ASN A 292 0.16 -17.28 -5.26
N ARG A 293 0.50 -17.24 -6.55
CA ARG A 293 0.40 -18.39 -7.47
C ARG A 293 1.63 -18.41 -8.35
N ILE A 294 2.56 -19.34 -8.06
CA ILE A 294 3.80 -19.50 -8.84
C ILE A 294 3.57 -20.58 -9.88
N TYR A 295 3.49 -20.20 -11.14
CA TYR A 295 3.31 -21.09 -12.28
C TYR A 295 4.64 -21.27 -13.00
N VAL A 296 5.09 -22.53 -13.12
CA VAL A 296 6.38 -22.87 -13.71
C VAL A 296 6.14 -23.82 -14.90
N HIS A 297 6.77 -23.54 -16.03
CA HIS A 297 6.70 -24.43 -17.18
C HIS A 297 7.20 -25.83 -16.80
N GLU A 298 6.47 -26.88 -17.20
CA GLU A 298 6.71 -28.25 -16.75
C GLU A 298 8.15 -28.72 -16.99
N SER A 299 8.81 -28.26 -18.07
CA SER A 299 10.18 -28.65 -18.44
C SER A 299 11.26 -28.20 -17.45
N ILE A 300 11.00 -27.18 -16.64
CA ILE A 300 11.99 -26.63 -15.69
C ILE A 300 11.52 -26.74 -14.23
N ARG A 301 10.36 -27.35 -13.96
CA ARG A 301 9.73 -27.44 -12.65
C ARG A 301 10.67 -27.94 -11.56
N ASP A 302 11.36 -29.06 -11.82
CA ASP A 302 12.17 -29.72 -10.79
C ASP A 302 13.41 -28.90 -10.44
N ALA A 303 14.10 -28.34 -11.45
CA ALA A 303 15.25 -27.47 -11.25
C ALA A 303 14.86 -26.18 -10.50
N PHE A 304 13.77 -25.54 -10.93
CA PHE A 304 13.24 -24.32 -10.27
C PHE A 304 12.84 -24.61 -8.82
N SER A 305 12.09 -25.70 -8.57
CA SER A 305 11.62 -26.05 -7.22
C SER A 305 12.77 -26.37 -6.28
N GLN A 306 13.80 -27.07 -6.75
CA GLN A 306 14.99 -27.37 -5.95
C GLN A 306 15.72 -26.10 -5.51
N GLU A 307 15.94 -25.16 -6.44
CA GLU A 307 16.63 -23.90 -6.16
C GLU A 307 15.78 -22.98 -5.26
N LEU A 308 14.45 -22.94 -5.50
CA LEU A 308 13.53 -22.18 -4.65
C LEU A 308 13.54 -22.68 -3.21
N VAL A 309 13.44 -24.00 -3.00
CA VAL A 309 13.48 -24.62 -1.66
C VAL A 309 14.77 -24.27 -0.94
N ALA A 310 15.93 -24.40 -1.62
CA ALA A 310 17.21 -24.05 -1.03
C ALA A 310 17.27 -22.57 -0.61
N SER A 311 16.80 -21.66 -1.46
CA SER A 311 16.78 -20.23 -1.20
C SER A 311 15.83 -19.85 -0.05
N VAL A 312 14.64 -20.47 0.00
CA VAL A 312 13.64 -20.22 1.05
C VAL A 312 14.07 -20.78 2.39
N ALA A 313 14.67 -21.97 2.43
CA ALA A 313 15.18 -22.59 3.66
C ALA A 313 16.34 -21.77 4.29
N ALA A 314 17.05 -20.97 3.51
CA ALA A 314 18.13 -20.11 3.98
C ALA A 314 17.65 -18.80 4.60
N LEU A 315 16.36 -18.44 4.49
CA LEU A 315 15.81 -17.19 5.01
C LEU A 315 15.84 -17.18 6.56
N ARG A 316 16.36 -16.10 7.11
CA ARG A 316 16.47 -15.92 8.56
C ARG A 316 15.20 -15.33 9.14
N VAL A 317 14.49 -16.12 9.94
CA VAL A 317 13.33 -15.70 10.72
C VAL A 317 13.79 -15.24 12.10
N GLY A 318 13.38 -14.06 12.56
CA GLY A 318 13.82 -13.55 13.85
C GLY A 318 13.26 -12.19 14.25
N ASP A 319 13.89 -11.56 15.25
CA ASP A 319 13.55 -10.24 15.75
C ASP A 319 13.63 -9.21 14.61
N PRO A 320 12.57 -8.42 14.34
CA PRO A 320 12.55 -7.39 13.30
C PRO A 320 13.63 -6.31 13.47
N LEU A 321 14.12 -6.07 14.68
CA LEU A 321 15.17 -5.08 14.96
C LEU A 321 16.59 -5.61 14.72
N ASP A 322 16.78 -6.92 14.57
CA ASP A 322 18.06 -7.49 14.13
C ASP A 322 18.24 -7.26 12.62
N GLU A 323 19.33 -6.58 12.25
CA GLU A 323 19.65 -6.28 10.85
C GLU A 323 19.87 -7.51 9.97
N GLN A 324 20.05 -8.69 10.54
CA GLN A 324 20.20 -9.93 9.80
C GLN A 324 18.87 -10.66 9.59
N THR A 325 17.80 -10.23 10.23
CA THR A 325 16.47 -10.81 10.04
C THR A 325 15.92 -10.47 8.67
N GLN A 326 15.37 -11.48 7.98
CA GLN A 326 14.74 -11.36 6.67
C GLN A 326 13.23 -11.59 6.73
N ILE A 327 12.77 -12.35 7.72
CA ILE A 327 11.35 -12.66 7.94
C ILE A 327 10.99 -12.29 9.38
N GLY A 328 10.10 -11.32 9.52
CA GLY A 328 9.48 -10.93 10.79
C GLY A 328 8.21 -11.73 11.10
N PRO A 329 7.50 -11.38 12.18
CA PRO A 329 6.22 -11.99 12.53
C PRO A 329 5.09 -11.56 11.55
N LEU A 330 3.99 -12.29 11.59
CA LEU A 330 2.71 -11.82 11.07
C LEU A 330 2.14 -10.75 12.02
N ILE A 331 1.26 -9.91 11.49
CA ILE A 331 0.78 -8.73 12.22
C ILE A 331 -0.02 -9.08 13.49
N ASP A 332 -0.85 -10.12 13.42
CA ASP A 332 -1.75 -10.51 14.51
C ASP A 332 -2.18 -11.98 14.40
N GLU A 333 -2.92 -12.44 15.41
CA GLU A 333 -3.47 -13.81 15.48
C GLU A 333 -4.44 -14.12 14.34
N GLN A 334 -5.14 -13.13 13.81
CA GLN A 334 -6.07 -13.34 12.69
C GLN A 334 -5.27 -13.69 11.42
N GLY A 335 -4.19 -12.97 11.15
CA GLY A 335 -3.27 -13.25 10.05
C GLY A 335 -2.63 -14.64 10.18
N LEU A 336 -2.12 -14.98 11.37
CA LEU A 336 -1.55 -16.30 11.64
C LEU A 336 -2.59 -17.42 11.44
N THR A 337 -3.79 -17.25 11.96
CA THR A 337 -4.87 -18.25 11.82
C THR A 337 -5.24 -18.48 10.36
N LYS A 338 -5.31 -17.42 9.55
CA LYS A 338 -5.55 -17.52 8.11
C LYS A 338 -4.46 -18.31 7.39
N VAL A 339 -3.20 -18.01 7.65
CA VAL A 339 -2.06 -18.72 7.05
C VAL A 339 -2.07 -20.21 7.42
N LYS A 340 -2.28 -20.53 8.70
CA LYS A 340 -2.44 -21.92 9.19
C LYS A 340 -3.56 -22.66 8.46
N LYS A 341 -4.73 -22.00 8.34
CA LYS A 341 -5.89 -22.57 7.65
C LYS A 341 -5.58 -22.89 6.19
N HIS A 342 -4.93 -21.98 5.47
CA HIS A 342 -4.59 -22.18 4.06
C HIS A 342 -3.58 -23.30 3.86
N VAL A 343 -2.56 -23.43 4.73
CA VAL A 343 -1.57 -24.51 4.65
C VAL A 343 -2.20 -25.85 5.02
N ALA A 344 -3.02 -25.91 6.07
CA ALA A 344 -3.72 -27.13 6.47
C ALA A 344 -4.69 -27.60 5.37
N ASP A 345 -5.51 -26.70 4.80
CA ASP A 345 -6.40 -27.01 3.68
C ASP A 345 -5.63 -27.61 2.49
N ALA A 346 -4.48 -27.02 2.14
CA ALA A 346 -3.67 -27.52 1.03
C ALA A 346 -3.15 -28.93 1.31
N ILE A 347 -2.65 -29.19 2.52
CA ILE A 347 -2.14 -30.52 2.92
C ILE A 347 -3.28 -31.56 2.93
N ASP A 348 -4.44 -31.22 3.48
CA ASP A 348 -5.62 -32.09 3.55
C ASP A 348 -6.12 -32.47 2.13
N HIS A 349 -5.93 -31.60 1.15
CA HIS A 349 -6.25 -31.84 -0.26
C HIS A 349 -5.08 -32.45 -1.07
N GLY A 350 -3.98 -32.82 -0.40
CA GLY A 350 -2.88 -33.60 -0.97
C GLY A 350 -1.71 -32.78 -1.50
N ALA A 351 -1.60 -31.50 -1.15
CA ALA A 351 -0.38 -30.73 -1.40
C ALA A 351 0.80 -31.29 -0.57
N LYS A 352 2.01 -31.14 -1.10
CA LYS A 352 3.23 -31.52 -0.40
C LYS A 352 3.99 -30.30 0.07
N VAL A 353 4.40 -30.31 1.33
CA VAL A 353 5.31 -29.31 1.90
C VAL A 353 6.74 -29.67 1.51
N LEU A 354 7.41 -28.81 0.76
CA LEU A 354 8.80 -28.98 0.38
C LEU A 354 9.76 -28.37 1.42
N THR A 355 9.35 -27.28 2.09
CA THR A 355 10.05 -26.67 3.23
C THR A 355 9.06 -25.81 4.03
N GLY A 356 9.34 -25.59 5.32
CA GLY A 356 8.52 -24.79 6.23
C GLY A 356 7.24 -25.49 6.66
N GLY A 357 6.12 -24.75 6.72
CA GLY A 357 4.79 -25.26 7.05
C GLY A 357 4.43 -25.22 8.53
N HIS A 358 5.28 -24.69 9.40
CA HIS A 358 5.09 -24.70 10.84
C HIS A 358 5.02 -23.30 11.45
N VAL A 359 4.19 -23.18 12.49
CA VAL A 359 4.23 -22.03 13.41
C VAL A 359 5.49 -22.18 14.28
N ARG A 360 6.23 -21.10 14.41
CA ARG A 360 7.28 -20.96 15.43
C ARG A 360 6.68 -20.44 16.74
N ASP A 361 7.43 -19.71 17.52
CA ASP A 361 6.92 -19.06 18.73
C ASP A 361 6.14 -17.78 18.36
N GLY A 362 5.08 -17.46 19.11
CA GLY A 362 4.24 -16.28 18.89
C GLY A 362 3.61 -16.22 17.50
N LEU A 363 3.77 -15.07 16.82
CA LEU A 363 3.17 -14.80 15.50
C LEU A 363 4.08 -15.17 14.32
N TYR A 364 5.17 -15.90 14.54
CA TYR A 364 6.09 -16.29 13.48
C TYR A 364 5.63 -17.55 12.76
N PHE A 365 5.66 -17.51 11.45
CA PHE A 365 5.38 -18.65 10.58
C PHE A 365 6.57 -18.92 9.65
N ASP A 366 6.93 -20.18 9.47
CA ASP A 366 8.04 -20.57 8.59
C ASP A 366 7.79 -20.15 7.15
N PRO A 367 8.80 -19.60 6.45
CA PRO A 367 8.77 -19.47 5.00
C PRO A 367 8.53 -20.85 4.37
N THR A 368 7.44 -20.95 3.59
CA THR A 368 6.87 -22.23 3.18
C THR A 368 6.79 -22.35 1.67
N VAL A 369 7.21 -23.49 1.12
CA VAL A 369 7.03 -23.87 -0.29
C VAL A 369 6.14 -25.11 -0.36
N LEU A 370 5.07 -25.02 -1.14
CA LEU A 370 4.11 -26.10 -1.38
C LEU A 370 4.12 -26.52 -2.85
N THR A 371 3.92 -27.79 -3.13
CA THR A 371 3.73 -28.34 -4.48
C THR A 371 2.54 -29.29 -4.52
N ASP A 372 2.23 -29.84 -5.70
CA ASP A 372 1.07 -30.71 -5.94
C ASP A 372 -0.27 -29.99 -5.61
N ILE A 373 -0.31 -28.67 -5.91
CA ILE A 373 -1.45 -27.82 -5.70
C ILE A 373 -2.55 -28.16 -6.71
N LYS A 374 -3.79 -28.26 -6.23
CA LYS A 374 -4.94 -28.66 -7.04
C LYS A 374 -6.03 -27.59 -7.01
N PRO A 375 -6.88 -27.51 -8.05
CA PRO A 375 -8.06 -26.67 -8.05
C PRO A 375 -8.94 -26.92 -6.81
N GLY A 376 -9.52 -25.86 -6.26
CA GLY A 376 -10.37 -25.92 -5.07
C GLY A 376 -9.67 -25.65 -3.74
N MET A 377 -8.34 -25.74 -3.66
CA MET A 377 -7.59 -25.36 -2.47
C MET A 377 -7.76 -23.86 -2.18
N LEU A 378 -7.88 -23.48 -0.90
CA LEU A 378 -8.14 -22.10 -0.48
C LEU A 378 -7.08 -21.12 -1.00
N LEU A 379 -5.83 -21.51 -0.98
CA LEU A 379 -4.69 -20.68 -1.43
C LEU A 379 -4.72 -20.32 -2.93
N LEU A 380 -5.56 -20.96 -3.74
CA LEU A 380 -5.78 -20.59 -5.16
C LEU A 380 -6.93 -19.60 -5.35
N ASN A 381 -7.81 -19.47 -4.36
CA ASN A 381 -9.02 -18.66 -4.45
C ASN A 381 -8.98 -17.42 -3.55
N GLU A 382 -8.20 -17.49 -2.46
CA GLU A 382 -8.10 -16.44 -1.46
C GLU A 382 -6.64 -15.92 -1.36
N GLU A 383 -6.48 -14.63 -1.20
CA GLU A 383 -5.20 -14.01 -0.88
C GLU A 383 -4.68 -14.52 0.47
N THR A 384 -3.55 -15.23 0.50
CA THR A 384 -3.00 -15.83 1.74
C THR A 384 -2.47 -14.76 2.71
N PHE A 385 -1.81 -13.72 2.19
CA PHE A 385 -1.20 -12.63 2.95
C PHE A 385 -0.21 -13.13 4.02
N GLY A 386 0.63 -14.08 3.63
CA GLY A 386 1.61 -14.74 4.49
C GLY A 386 2.73 -15.40 3.68
N PRO A 387 3.77 -15.97 4.35
CA PRO A 387 4.99 -16.45 3.73
C PRO A 387 4.83 -17.88 3.13
N VAL A 388 3.82 -18.07 2.27
CA VAL A 388 3.50 -19.36 1.65
C VAL A 388 3.56 -19.24 0.13
N ALA A 389 4.41 -20.03 -0.50
CA ALA A 389 4.71 -20.07 -1.94
C ALA A 389 4.21 -21.38 -2.59
N PRO A 390 2.97 -21.41 -3.13
CA PRO A 390 2.47 -22.55 -3.87
C PRO A 390 3.04 -22.57 -5.28
N VAL A 391 3.58 -23.72 -5.71
CA VAL A 391 4.15 -23.96 -7.04
C VAL A 391 3.24 -24.88 -7.84
N LEU A 392 2.83 -24.40 -9.02
CA LEU A 392 2.00 -25.10 -9.99
C LEU A 392 2.75 -25.21 -11.32
N THR A 393 2.24 -26.03 -12.25
CA THR A 393 2.84 -26.17 -13.58
C THR A 393 1.87 -25.79 -14.68
N PHE A 394 2.44 -25.38 -15.82
CA PHE A 394 1.74 -25.19 -17.09
C PHE A 394 2.58 -25.74 -18.25
N LYS A 395 1.96 -25.95 -19.43
CA LYS A 395 2.57 -26.60 -20.58
C LYS A 395 2.89 -25.64 -21.73
N ASP A 396 2.06 -24.62 -21.91
CA ASP A 396 2.21 -23.67 -23.01
C ASP A 396 1.74 -22.27 -22.61
N ASP A 397 1.98 -21.29 -23.51
CA ASP A 397 1.66 -19.89 -23.30
C ASP A 397 0.14 -19.66 -23.07
N ALA A 398 -0.72 -20.40 -23.77
CA ALA A 398 -2.16 -20.24 -23.70
C ALA A 398 -2.71 -20.70 -22.34
N GLU A 399 -2.24 -21.85 -21.86
CA GLU A 399 -2.58 -22.36 -20.52
C GLU A 399 -2.08 -21.42 -19.43
N ALA A 400 -0.84 -20.92 -19.54
CA ALA A 400 -0.27 -19.96 -18.59
C ALA A 400 -1.13 -18.70 -18.46
N ILE A 401 -1.54 -18.10 -19.59
CA ILE A 401 -2.39 -16.90 -19.62
C ILE A 401 -3.77 -17.20 -19.02
N GLN A 402 -4.38 -18.33 -19.40
CA GLN A 402 -5.68 -18.73 -18.87
C GLN A 402 -5.64 -18.89 -17.35
N MET A 403 -4.68 -19.66 -16.84
CA MET A 403 -4.51 -19.88 -15.39
C MET A 403 -4.21 -18.59 -14.64
N ALA A 404 -3.40 -17.70 -15.22
CA ALA A 404 -3.09 -16.41 -14.63
C ALA A 404 -4.33 -15.53 -14.48
N ASN A 405 -5.18 -15.46 -15.51
CA ASN A 405 -6.37 -14.60 -15.57
C ASN A 405 -7.60 -15.18 -14.85
N ASP A 406 -7.58 -16.48 -14.48
CA ASP A 406 -8.68 -17.15 -13.76
C ASP A 406 -8.70 -16.74 -12.29
N THR A 407 -9.10 -15.49 -12.07
CA THR A 407 -9.23 -14.88 -10.75
C THR A 407 -10.08 -13.61 -10.82
N PRO A 408 -10.84 -13.27 -9.78
CA PRO A 408 -11.53 -11.98 -9.71
C PRO A 408 -10.59 -10.79 -9.46
N PHE A 409 -9.32 -11.04 -9.16
CA PHE A 409 -8.32 -10.00 -8.88
C PHE A 409 -7.55 -9.60 -10.15
N GLY A 410 -6.90 -8.43 -10.11
CA GLY A 410 -6.11 -7.91 -11.22
C GLY A 410 -5.16 -6.79 -10.79
N LEU A 411 -4.43 -6.94 -9.66
CA LEU A 411 -3.51 -5.91 -9.19
C LEU A 411 -2.14 -6.02 -9.86
N ALA A 412 -1.39 -7.09 -9.57
CA ALA A 412 -0.06 -7.31 -10.13
C ALA A 412 0.07 -8.72 -10.70
N SER A 413 0.94 -8.87 -11.70
CA SER A 413 1.36 -10.12 -12.31
C SER A 413 2.83 -10.05 -12.69
N TYR A 414 3.48 -11.20 -12.83
CA TYR A 414 4.90 -11.31 -13.13
C TYR A 414 5.12 -12.35 -14.20
N LEU A 415 6.07 -12.13 -15.12
CA LEU A 415 6.48 -13.14 -16.09
C LEU A 415 7.98 -13.11 -16.35
N TYR A 416 8.56 -14.29 -16.51
CA TYR A 416 9.99 -14.52 -16.71
C TYR A 416 10.22 -15.36 -17.98
N THR A 417 10.85 -14.75 -18.96
CA THR A 417 11.20 -15.34 -20.26
C THR A 417 12.37 -14.58 -20.89
N ARG A 418 13.12 -15.23 -21.77
CA ARG A 418 14.14 -14.60 -22.63
C ARG A 418 13.62 -14.30 -24.02
N ASP A 419 12.44 -14.79 -24.38
CA ASP A 419 11.77 -14.58 -25.66
C ASP A 419 11.00 -13.25 -25.62
N ILE A 420 11.45 -12.26 -26.41
CA ILE A 420 10.86 -10.93 -26.45
C ILE A 420 9.44 -10.94 -27.02
N ASP A 421 9.16 -11.78 -28.02
CA ASP A 421 7.85 -11.87 -28.63
C ASP A 421 6.81 -12.44 -27.66
N ARG A 422 7.21 -13.48 -26.92
CA ARG A 422 6.41 -14.01 -25.81
C ARG A 422 6.19 -12.94 -24.72
N ALA A 423 7.26 -12.26 -24.33
CA ALA A 423 7.21 -11.26 -23.30
C ALA A 423 6.14 -10.19 -23.55
N VAL A 424 6.12 -9.64 -24.78
CA VAL A 424 5.13 -8.62 -25.17
C VAL A 424 3.72 -9.22 -25.24
N ARG A 425 3.56 -10.33 -25.98
CA ARG A 425 2.25 -10.98 -26.16
C ARG A 425 1.60 -11.43 -24.85
N VAL A 426 2.37 -12.00 -23.94
CA VAL A 426 1.85 -12.44 -22.63
C VAL A 426 1.55 -11.23 -21.74
N ALA A 427 2.43 -10.22 -21.70
CA ALA A 427 2.19 -9.03 -20.88
C ALA A 427 0.91 -8.29 -21.30
N GLU A 428 0.62 -8.19 -22.61
CA GLU A 428 -0.60 -7.58 -23.13
C GLU A 428 -1.87 -8.42 -22.85
N ALA A 429 -1.73 -9.75 -22.78
CA ALA A 429 -2.83 -10.67 -22.52
C ALA A 429 -3.18 -10.83 -21.03
N LEU A 430 -2.30 -10.42 -20.12
CA LEU A 430 -2.53 -10.49 -18.68
C LEU A 430 -3.47 -9.37 -18.21
N GLU A 431 -4.56 -9.73 -17.51
CA GLU A 431 -5.60 -8.81 -17.04
C GLU A 431 -5.25 -8.18 -15.68
N TYR A 432 -4.13 -7.45 -15.63
CA TYR A 432 -3.58 -6.85 -14.42
C TYR A 432 -3.20 -5.39 -14.66
N GLY A 433 -3.28 -4.59 -13.59
CA GLY A 433 -2.87 -3.19 -13.67
C GLY A 433 -1.35 -2.99 -13.67
N ILE A 434 -0.60 -3.98 -13.21
CA ILE A 434 0.87 -3.98 -13.12
C ILE A 434 1.39 -5.31 -13.66
N VAL A 435 2.35 -5.25 -14.58
CA VAL A 435 3.06 -6.43 -15.10
C VAL A 435 4.55 -6.25 -14.87
N GLY A 436 5.16 -7.12 -14.05
CA GLY A 436 6.61 -7.21 -13.89
C GLY A 436 7.20 -8.17 -14.93
N LEU A 437 7.95 -7.66 -15.90
CA LEU A 437 8.64 -8.46 -16.90
C LEU A 437 10.10 -8.63 -16.50
N ASN A 438 10.48 -9.84 -16.10
CA ASN A 438 11.79 -10.16 -15.50
C ASN A 438 12.15 -9.22 -14.31
N ASP A 439 11.12 -8.73 -13.61
CA ASP A 439 11.19 -7.80 -12.49
C ASP A 439 10.16 -8.19 -11.43
N GLY A 440 10.62 -8.61 -10.26
CA GLY A 440 9.78 -9.02 -9.12
C GLY A 440 9.32 -7.84 -8.24
N LEU A 441 9.86 -6.63 -8.43
CA LEU A 441 9.60 -5.45 -7.60
C LEU A 441 9.30 -4.19 -8.43
N PRO A 442 8.31 -4.20 -9.34
CA PRO A 442 8.07 -3.15 -10.32
C PRO A 442 7.53 -1.84 -9.72
N SER A 443 7.19 -1.82 -8.44
CA SER A 443 6.57 -0.65 -7.82
C SER A 443 7.55 0.49 -7.62
N THR A 444 7.24 1.67 -8.20
CA THR A 444 8.09 2.87 -8.15
C THR A 444 7.22 4.14 -8.15
N PRO A 445 7.67 5.27 -7.51
CA PRO A 445 6.84 6.48 -7.40
C PRO A 445 6.41 7.11 -8.73
N GLN A 446 7.22 6.99 -9.78
CA GLN A 446 6.97 7.60 -11.09
C GLN A 446 6.06 6.79 -12.01
N ALA A 447 5.73 5.53 -11.67
CA ALA A 447 4.87 4.66 -12.46
C ALA A 447 3.44 4.57 -11.88
N PRO A 448 2.42 4.28 -12.71
CA PRO A 448 1.08 4.07 -12.21
C PRO A 448 1.00 2.77 -11.41
N PHE A 449 0.38 2.83 -10.25
CA PHE A 449 0.08 1.69 -9.41
C PHE A 449 -1.42 1.58 -9.23
N GLY A 450 -1.99 0.39 -9.41
CA GLY A 450 -3.40 0.14 -9.20
C GLY A 450 -3.91 -1.05 -9.99
N GLY A 451 -5.00 -1.62 -9.52
CA GLY A 451 -5.60 -2.82 -10.09
C GLY A 451 -6.72 -2.57 -11.09
N VAL A 452 -7.15 -3.66 -11.69
CA VAL A 452 -8.39 -3.80 -12.45
C VAL A 452 -9.26 -4.87 -11.78
N LYS A 453 -10.45 -5.15 -12.30
CA LYS A 453 -11.40 -6.11 -11.70
C LYS A 453 -11.67 -5.74 -10.22
N ASN A 454 -11.69 -6.73 -9.31
CA ASN A 454 -11.93 -6.52 -7.88
C ASN A 454 -10.72 -5.97 -7.11
N SER A 455 -9.60 -5.68 -7.78
CA SER A 455 -8.41 -5.11 -7.14
C SER A 455 -8.42 -3.60 -7.04
N GLY A 456 -9.41 -2.91 -7.61
CA GLY A 456 -9.59 -1.51 -7.31
C GLY A 456 -10.03 -0.61 -8.46
N ILE A 457 -10.06 0.70 -8.16
CA ILE A 457 -10.48 1.79 -9.05
C ILE A 457 -9.54 2.97 -8.86
N GLY A 458 -9.08 3.57 -9.95
CA GLY A 458 -8.13 4.68 -9.93
C GLY A 458 -6.68 4.20 -9.99
N ARG A 459 -5.75 5.15 -9.88
CA ARG A 459 -4.31 4.88 -9.87
C ARG A 459 -3.60 5.74 -8.85
N GLU A 460 -2.55 5.20 -8.26
CA GLU A 460 -1.58 5.92 -7.44
C GLU A 460 -0.24 5.98 -8.18
N GLY A 461 0.66 6.89 -7.79
CA GLY A 461 1.95 7.05 -8.46
C GLY A 461 1.88 7.72 -9.83
N GLY A 462 3.05 8.14 -10.31
CA GLY A 462 3.19 8.86 -11.57
C GLY A 462 2.31 10.12 -11.67
N LYS A 463 2.10 10.59 -12.87
CA LYS A 463 1.14 11.67 -13.15
C LYS A 463 -0.33 11.27 -12.89
N TRP A 464 -0.64 9.99 -13.00
CA TRP A 464 -2.01 9.48 -12.81
C TRP A 464 -2.50 9.65 -11.38
N GLY A 465 -1.60 9.51 -10.41
CA GLY A 465 -1.98 9.64 -8.99
C GLY A 465 -2.45 11.05 -8.60
N ILE A 466 -1.87 12.13 -9.17
CA ILE A 466 -2.34 13.49 -8.88
C ILE A 466 -3.67 13.81 -9.60
N GLU A 467 -3.92 13.23 -10.76
CA GLU A 467 -5.17 13.40 -11.52
C GLU A 467 -6.39 12.95 -10.70
N GLU A 468 -6.21 11.99 -9.80
CA GLU A 468 -7.25 11.52 -8.87
C GLU A 468 -7.72 12.59 -7.87
N TYR A 469 -6.96 13.67 -7.68
CA TYR A 469 -7.22 14.77 -6.75
C TYR A 469 -7.58 16.08 -7.45
N LEU A 470 -7.79 16.05 -8.77
CA LEU A 470 -8.03 17.21 -9.62
C LEU A 470 -9.37 17.11 -10.34
N ASN A 471 -10.06 18.23 -10.46
CA ASN A 471 -11.23 18.42 -11.31
C ASN A 471 -10.87 19.30 -12.50
N VAL A 472 -11.30 18.92 -13.68
CA VAL A 472 -11.21 19.77 -14.89
C VAL A 472 -12.37 20.73 -14.90
N LYS A 473 -12.09 22.04 -15.02
CA LYS A 473 -13.10 23.09 -15.17
C LYS A 473 -12.96 23.75 -16.55
N TYR A 474 -14.04 23.74 -17.31
CA TYR A 474 -14.16 24.45 -18.56
C TYR A 474 -14.57 25.91 -18.34
N ILE A 475 -13.85 26.84 -18.99
CA ILE A 475 -14.15 28.29 -18.99
C ILE A 475 -14.34 28.72 -20.44
N SER A 476 -15.51 29.28 -20.78
CA SER A 476 -15.79 29.91 -22.07
C SER A 476 -15.82 31.44 -21.89
N LEU A 477 -14.90 32.14 -22.54
CA LEU A 477 -14.84 33.59 -22.58
C LEU A 477 -15.37 34.08 -23.94
N ALA A 478 -16.40 34.95 -23.91
CA ALA A 478 -16.85 35.68 -25.10
C ALA A 478 -16.23 37.09 -25.11
N LEU A 479 -15.69 37.46 -26.27
CA LEU A 479 -15.20 38.84 -26.55
C LEU A 479 -16.31 39.59 -27.26
N HIS A 480 -16.61 40.81 -26.79
CA HIS A 480 -17.65 41.69 -27.38
C HIS A 480 -17.06 42.92 -28.04
#